data_ca91a65227c69c3078233542dd48d6a1
#
_entry.id   ca91a65227c69c3078233542dd48d6a1
#
_cell.length_a   1.000
_cell.length_b   1.000
_cell.length_c   1.000
_cell.angle_alpha   90.00
_cell.angle_beta   90.00
_cell.angle_gamma   90.00
#
_symmetry.space_group_name_H-M   'P 1'
#
loop_
_entity.id
_entity.type
_entity.pdbx_description
1 polymer ?
#
loop_
_entity_poly.entity_id
_entity_poly.type
_entity_poly.pdbx_seq_one_letter_code
_entity_poly.pdbx_strand_id
1 'polypeptide(L)'
;RGNLLDAVCVALAGRAAEEMVFGKESLSSGSESDLKLATQQMAAFIRHAAFGERISHVDVSTEAGENINTDVTSTNPEIEAGLQKQYERAQGLLVANKAIYLQMVNELIKMGQLEPQQIREWLGLPQQQAHKDALEPFEARLREFGRRAA
;
A
#
# COMPACT_ATOMS: atom_id res chain seq x y z
N ARG A 1 -0.75 -12.16 -2.54
CA ARG A 1 -1.30 -11.35 -3.63
C ARG A 1 -2.11 -10.17 -3.10
N GLY A 2 -3.11 -10.37 -2.24
CA GLY A 2 -3.96 -9.31 -1.69
C GLY A 2 -3.16 -8.20 -1.00
N ASN A 3 -2.31 -8.54 -0.04
CA ASN A 3 -1.55 -7.57 0.75
C ASN A 3 -0.69 -6.60 -0.08
N LEU A 4 -0.14 -7.06 -1.21
CA LEU A 4 0.68 -6.20 -2.06
C LEU A 4 -0.18 -5.20 -2.86
N LEU A 5 -1.32 -5.65 -3.40
CA LEU A 5 -2.28 -4.78 -4.08
C LEU A 5 -2.92 -3.78 -3.09
N ASP A 6 -3.13 -4.18 -1.84
CA ASP A 6 -3.59 -3.29 -0.78
C ASP A 6 -2.55 -2.20 -0.49
N ALA A 7 -1.26 -2.56 -0.44
CA ALA A 7 -0.18 -1.58 -0.25
C ALA A 7 -0.12 -0.56 -1.40
N VAL A 8 -0.28 -1.01 -2.66
CA VAL A 8 -0.36 -0.10 -3.81
C VAL A 8 -1.59 0.81 -3.72
N CYS A 9 -2.75 0.26 -3.34
CA CYS A 9 -3.96 1.05 -3.14
C CYS A 9 -3.78 2.12 -2.06
N VAL A 10 -3.14 1.78 -0.94
CA VAL A 10 -2.83 2.73 0.15
C VAL A 10 -1.88 3.83 -0.32
N ALA A 11 -0.82 3.49 -1.05
CA ALA A 11 0.11 4.48 -1.59
C ALA A 11 -0.57 5.48 -2.56
N LEU A 12 -1.57 5.03 -3.31
CA LEU A 12 -2.33 5.88 -4.23
C LEU A 12 -3.46 6.67 -3.56
N ALA A 13 -3.83 6.33 -2.31
CA ALA A 13 -4.98 6.91 -1.62
C ALA A 13 -4.83 8.41 -1.33
N GLY A 14 -3.60 8.89 -1.03
CA GLY A 14 -3.34 10.31 -0.81
C GLY A 14 -3.69 11.15 -2.03
N ARG A 15 -3.21 10.74 -3.20
CA ARG A 15 -3.53 11.39 -4.48
C ARG A 15 -5.02 11.33 -4.81
N ALA A 16 -5.66 10.18 -4.57
CA ALA A 16 -7.09 10.01 -4.80
C ALA A 16 -7.93 10.91 -3.87
N ALA A 17 -7.50 11.10 -2.62
CA ALA A 17 -8.13 12.00 -1.67
C ALA A 17 -7.97 13.47 -2.09
N GLU A 18 -6.78 13.86 -2.54
CA GLU A 18 -6.50 15.21 -3.05
C GLU A 18 -7.37 15.52 -4.27
N GLU A 19 -7.47 14.60 -5.24
CA GLU A 19 -8.36 14.76 -6.40
C GLU A 19 -9.83 14.87 -6.00
N MET A 20 -10.28 14.05 -5.04
CA MET A 20 -11.66 14.08 -4.55
C MET A 20 -12.04 15.42 -3.91
N VAL A 21 -11.10 16.06 -3.20
CA VAL A 21 -11.36 17.30 -2.44
C VAL A 21 -11.17 18.55 -3.31
N PHE A 22 -10.09 18.60 -4.09
CA PHE A 22 -9.65 19.80 -4.80
C PHE A 22 -9.85 19.72 -6.31
N GLY A 23 -10.20 18.55 -6.83
CA GLY A 23 -10.32 18.32 -8.26
C GLY A 23 -8.98 18.01 -8.93
N LYS A 24 -9.03 17.43 -10.11
CA LYS A 24 -7.87 16.93 -10.86
C LYS A 24 -6.87 18.02 -11.24
N GLU A 25 -7.36 19.22 -11.50
CA GLU A 25 -6.52 20.37 -11.92
C GLU A 25 -5.71 20.96 -10.76
N SER A 26 -6.01 20.60 -9.53
CA SER A 26 -5.36 21.12 -8.32
C SER A 26 -4.44 20.11 -7.64
N LEU A 27 -4.09 19.02 -8.33
CA LEU A 27 -3.17 18.00 -7.80
C LEU A 27 -1.78 18.59 -7.58
N SER A 28 -1.23 18.35 -6.40
CA SER A 28 0.11 18.78 -6.02
C SER A 28 1.18 17.71 -6.35
N SER A 29 2.45 18.10 -6.28
CA SER A 29 3.58 17.18 -6.35
C SER A 29 3.81 16.41 -5.04
N GLY A 30 3.02 16.66 -4.00
CA GLY A 30 3.18 16.04 -2.68
C GLY A 30 3.06 14.52 -2.67
N SER A 31 2.39 13.95 -3.66
CA SER A 31 2.22 12.50 -3.83
C SER A 31 3.32 11.82 -4.67
N GLU A 32 4.40 12.52 -5.04
CA GLU A 32 5.45 11.96 -5.93
C GLU A 32 6.13 10.72 -5.35
N SER A 33 6.48 10.75 -4.06
CA SER A 33 7.09 9.62 -3.37
C SER A 33 6.17 8.40 -3.33
N ASP A 34 4.88 8.62 -3.11
CA ASP A 34 3.87 7.57 -3.05
C ASP A 34 3.59 6.98 -4.42
N LEU A 35 3.55 7.79 -5.48
CA LEU A 35 3.45 7.33 -6.86
C LEU A 35 4.66 6.47 -7.25
N LYS A 36 5.87 6.91 -6.88
CA LYS A 36 7.10 6.13 -7.10
C LYS A 36 7.02 4.78 -6.39
N LEU A 37 6.63 4.78 -5.12
CA LEU A 37 6.47 3.55 -4.33
C LEU A 37 5.43 2.62 -4.95
N ALA A 38 4.25 3.14 -5.30
CA ALA A 38 3.18 2.38 -5.94
C ALA A 38 3.65 1.74 -7.26
N THR A 39 4.37 2.52 -8.08
CA THR A 39 4.91 2.04 -9.37
C THR A 39 5.94 0.95 -9.17
N GLN A 40 6.88 1.11 -8.23
CA GLN A 40 7.88 0.10 -7.90
C GLN A 40 7.24 -1.20 -7.41
N GLN A 41 6.26 -1.11 -6.53
CA GLN A 41 5.54 -2.27 -6.01
C GLN A 41 4.75 -2.99 -7.09
N MET A 42 4.05 -2.26 -7.97
CA MET A 42 3.32 -2.85 -9.09
C MET A 42 4.27 -3.49 -10.10
N ALA A 43 5.40 -2.86 -10.41
CA ALA A 43 6.41 -3.41 -11.28
C ALA A 43 7.00 -4.71 -10.71
N ALA A 44 7.34 -4.73 -9.42
CA ALA A 44 7.79 -5.94 -8.73
C ALA A 44 6.73 -7.05 -8.77
N PHE A 45 5.46 -6.70 -8.56
CA PHE A 45 4.35 -7.64 -8.62
C PHE A 45 4.22 -8.31 -10.00
N ILE A 46 4.32 -7.52 -11.08
CA ILE A 46 4.14 -8.03 -12.44
C ILE A 46 5.41 -8.72 -12.95
N ARG A 47 6.57 -8.09 -12.75
CA ARG A 47 7.85 -8.54 -13.33
C ARG A 47 8.51 -9.69 -12.56
N HIS A 48 8.49 -9.62 -11.22
CA HIS A 48 9.25 -10.53 -10.38
C HIS A 48 8.40 -11.68 -9.82
N ALA A 49 7.15 -11.41 -9.49
CA ALA A 49 6.27 -12.41 -8.91
C ALA A 49 5.42 -13.16 -9.95
N ALA A 50 5.56 -12.85 -11.24
CA ALA A 50 4.83 -13.44 -12.36
C ALA A 50 3.29 -13.44 -12.14
N PHE A 51 2.76 -12.39 -11.50
CA PHE A 51 1.33 -12.23 -11.27
C PHE A 51 0.59 -11.50 -12.40
N GLY A 52 1.31 -11.07 -13.45
CA GLY A 52 0.78 -10.58 -14.70
C GLY A 52 0.30 -11.72 -15.60
N GLU A 53 0.13 -11.44 -16.90
CA GLU A 53 -0.24 -12.43 -17.91
C GLU A 53 0.92 -13.38 -18.26
N ARG A 54 2.15 -13.01 -17.89
CA ARG A 54 3.37 -13.77 -18.19
C ARG A 54 3.83 -14.58 -16.98
N ILE A 55 4.34 -15.77 -17.25
CA ILE A 55 4.95 -16.64 -16.24
C ILE A 55 6.46 -16.32 -16.09
N SER A 56 7.05 -15.61 -17.06
CA SER A 56 8.47 -15.28 -17.07
C SER A 56 8.82 -14.19 -16.06
N HIS A 57 9.89 -14.41 -15.29
CA HIS A 57 10.51 -13.40 -14.46
C HIS A 57 11.29 -12.42 -15.34
N VAL A 58 11.08 -11.12 -15.15
CA VAL A 58 11.82 -10.07 -15.83
C VAL A 58 12.66 -9.33 -14.79
N ASP A 59 13.92 -9.67 -14.71
CA ASP A 59 14.87 -8.98 -13.84
C ASP A 59 15.29 -7.67 -14.47
N VAL A 60 14.96 -6.58 -13.78
CA VAL A 60 15.44 -5.24 -14.10
C VAL A 60 16.42 -4.88 -13.00
N SER A 61 17.65 -5.34 -13.11
CA SER A 61 18.69 -4.87 -12.21
C SER A 61 18.85 -3.37 -12.41
N THR A 62 18.63 -2.61 -11.35
CA THR A 62 18.78 -1.15 -11.33
C THR A 62 20.25 -0.72 -11.29
N GLU A 63 21.18 -1.66 -11.30
CA GLU A 63 22.61 -1.37 -11.39
C GLU A 63 22.95 -1.08 -12.84
N ALA A 64 23.21 0.20 -13.07
CA ALA A 64 23.58 0.75 -14.36
C ALA A 64 24.74 -0.07 -14.98
N GLY A 65 24.46 -0.89 -15.96
CA GLY A 65 25.46 -1.49 -16.82
C GLY A 65 25.28 -2.97 -17.22
N GLU A 66 24.44 -3.77 -16.54
CA GLU A 66 24.50 -5.21 -16.76
C GLU A 66 23.39 -5.83 -17.64
N ASN A 67 22.30 -5.12 -17.96
CA ASN A 67 21.26 -5.68 -18.83
C ASN A 67 20.67 -4.64 -19.80
N ILE A 68 21.49 -4.23 -20.75
CA ILE A 68 21.07 -3.34 -21.87
C ILE A 68 20.01 -4.01 -22.77
N ASN A 69 19.81 -5.31 -22.65
CA ASN A 69 18.95 -6.10 -23.53
C ASN A 69 17.60 -6.51 -22.89
N THR A 70 17.30 -6.10 -21.67
CA THR A 70 16.00 -6.47 -21.07
C THR A 70 14.95 -5.48 -21.53
N ASP A 71 14.12 -5.87 -22.49
CA ASP A 71 12.97 -5.08 -22.91
C ASP A 71 11.89 -5.07 -21.82
N VAL A 72 11.91 -4.00 -21.04
CA VAL A 72 10.91 -3.76 -19.98
C VAL A 72 9.63 -3.09 -20.51
N THR A 73 9.66 -2.60 -21.74
CA THR A 73 8.52 -1.87 -22.35
C THR A 73 7.27 -2.75 -22.45
N SER A 74 7.47 -4.04 -22.67
CA SER A 74 6.39 -5.02 -22.77
C SER A 74 5.54 -5.19 -21.51
N THR A 75 6.04 -4.82 -20.33
CA THR A 75 5.32 -4.91 -19.04
C THR A 75 4.72 -3.57 -18.61
N ASN A 76 5.09 -2.45 -19.23
CA ASN A 76 4.61 -1.14 -18.85
C ASN A 76 3.10 -0.98 -18.97
N PRO A 77 2.42 -1.47 -20.02
CA PRO A 77 0.96 -1.41 -20.10
C PRO A 77 0.24 -2.15 -18.97
N GLU A 78 0.76 -3.31 -18.56
CA GLU A 78 0.20 -4.10 -17.46
C GLU A 78 0.39 -3.38 -16.11
N ILE A 79 1.55 -2.75 -15.92
CA ILE A 79 1.85 -1.95 -14.73
C ILE A 79 0.88 -0.78 -14.63
N GLU A 80 0.72 -0.02 -15.72
CA GLU A 80 -0.19 1.11 -15.78
C GLU A 80 -1.65 0.70 -15.53
N ALA A 81 -2.12 -0.36 -16.17
CA ALA A 81 -3.45 -0.91 -15.94
C ALA A 81 -3.65 -1.38 -14.49
N GLY A 82 -2.61 -1.98 -13.89
CA GLY A 82 -2.61 -2.37 -12.49
C GLY A 82 -2.70 -1.19 -11.53
N LEU A 83 -1.93 -0.14 -11.79
CA LEU A 83 -1.96 1.11 -11.02
C LEU A 83 -3.32 1.80 -11.15
N GLN A 84 -3.84 1.94 -12.36
CA GLN A 84 -5.14 2.52 -12.62
C GLN A 84 -6.26 1.80 -11.85
N LYS A 85 -6.25 0.47 -11.86
CA LYS A 85 -7.22 -0.34 -11.11
C LYS A 85 -7.15 -0.11 -9.60
N GLN A 86 -5.95 0.02 -9.03
CA GLN A 86 -5.81 0.31 -7.59
C GLN A 86 -6.17 1.76 -7.27
N TYR A 87 -5.93 2.69 -8.18
CA TYR A 87 -6.35 4.08 -8.04
C TYR A 87 -7.88 4.22 -8.02
N GLU A 88 -8.58 3.59 -8.96
CA GLU A 88 -10.05 3.54 -8.99
C GLU A 88 -10.62 2.88 -7.72
N ARG A 89 -9.95 1.84 -7.22
CA ARG A 89 -10.31 1.21 -5.95
C ARG A 89 -10.17 2.18 -4.78
N ALA A 90 -9.08 2.94 -4.71
CA ALA A 90 -8.86 3.96 -3.69
C ALA A 90 -9.94 5.05 -3.74
N GLN A 91 -10.25 5.56 -4.94
CA GLN A 91 -11.34 6.53 -5.13
C GLN A 91 -12.68 5.97 -4.67
N GLY A 92 -13.00 4.74 -5.04
CA GLY A 92 -14.25 4.07 -4.62
C GLY A 92 -14.36 3.94 -3.10
N LEU A 93 -13.27 3.57 -2.41
CA LEU A 93 -13.22 3.49 -0.95
C LEU A 93 -13.40 4.85 -0.28
N LEU A 94 -12.77 5.90 -0.81
CA LEU A 94 -12.91 7.26 -0.28
C LEU A 94 -14.34 7.80 -0.46
N VAL A 95 -14.94 7.57 -1.63
CA VAL A 95 -16.33 7.99 -1.90
C VAL A 95 -17.30 7.25 -1.00
N ALA A 96 -17.15 5.92 -0.85
CA ALA A 96 -18.00 5.10 0.02
C ALA A 96 -17.92 5.52 1.50
N ASN A 97 -16.78 6.03 1.95
CA ASN A 97 -16.54 6.44 3.34
C ASN A 97 -16.37 7.96 3.50
N LYS A 98 -16.90 8.76 2.57
CA LYS A 98 -16.69 10.20 2.51
C LYS A 98 -17.04 10.92 3.84
N ALA A 99 -18.12 10.53 4.50
CA ALA A 99 -18.53 11.14 5.76
C ALA A 99 -17.47 10.93 6.87
N ILE A 100 -16.97 9.70 7.01
CA ILE A 100 -15.92 9.35 7.97
C ILE A 100 -14.62 10.07 7.60
N TYR A 101 -14.26 10.09 6.31
CA TYR A 101 -13.07 10.80 5.83
C TYR A 101 -13.11 12.29 6.22
N LEU A 102 -14.22 12.99 5.97
CA LEU A 102 -14.37 14.40 6.34
C LEU A 102 -14.33 14.62 7.85
N GLN A 103 -14.91 13.70 8.63
CA GLN A 103 -14.80 13.72 10.09
C GLN A 103 -13.33 13.61 10.54
N MET A 104 -12.58 12.66 9.98
CA MET A 104 -11.15 12.49 10.26
C MET A 104 -10.34 13.74 9.91
N VAL A 105 -10.58 14.35 8.75
CA VAL A 105 -9.93 15.60 8.34
C VAL A 105 -10.21 16.72 9.33
N ASN A 106 -11.47 16.92 9.73
CA ASN A 106 -11.86 17.96 10.68
C ASN A 106 -11.19 17.77 12.05
N GLU A 107 -11.16 16.54 12.55
CA GLU A 107 -10.50 16.25 13.84
C GLU A 107 -8.98 16.38 13.75
N LEU A 108 -8.38 15.97 12.64
CA LEU A 108 -6.95 16.13 12.41
C LEU A 108 -6.54 17.62 12.38
N ILE A 109 -7.35 18.47 11.74
CA ILE A 109 -7.11 19.93 11.73
C ILE A 109 -7.18 20.53 13.14
N LYS A 110 -8.13 20.07 13.96
CA LYS A 110 -8.30 20.57 15.33
C LYS A 110 -7.23 20.08 16.30
N MET A 111 -6.91 18.80 16.23
CA MET A 111 -6.08 18.10 17.22
C MET A 111 -4.62 17.95 16.79
N GLY A 112 -4.29 18.10 15.51
CA GLY A 112 -2.98 17.88 14.94
C GLY A 112 -2.59 16.41 14.78
N GLN A 113 -3.33 15.51 15.40
CA GLN A 113 -3.11 14.05 15.30
C GLN A 113 -4.42 13.29 15.52
N LEU A 114 -4.46 12.04 15.06
CA LEU A 114 -5.57 11.12 15.29
C LEU A 114 -5.03 9.86 15.96
N GLU A 115 -5.71 9.40 17.00
CA GLU A 115 -5.37 8.14 17.65
C GLU A 115 -5.91 6.95 16.84
N PRO A 116 -5.12 5.87 16.68
CA PRO A 116 -5.54 4.70 15.90
C PRO A 116 -6.85 4.08 16.39
N GLN A 117 -7.10 4.12 17.71
CA GLN A 117 -8.31 3.58 18.31
C GLN A 117 -9.54 4.38 17.89
N GLN A 118 -9.45 5.71 17.86
CA GLN A 118 -10.51 6.62 17.43
C GLN A 118 -10.90 6.37 15.96
N ILE A 119 -9.90 6.18 15.09
CA ILE A 119 -10.12 5.83 13.67
C ILE A 119 -10.87 4.48 13.55
N ARG A 120 -10.47 3.49 14.33
CA ARG A 120 -11.13 2.17 14.33
C ARG A 120 -12.57 2.25 14.77
N GLU A 121 -12.88 3.03 15.80
CA GLU A 121 -14.23 3.25 16.30
C GLU A 121 -15.12 3.86 15.21
N TRP A 122 -14.66 4.90 14.53
CA TRP A 122 -15.41 5.54 13.44
C TRP A 122 -15.66 4.61 12.25
N LEU A 123 -14.71 3.71 11.98
CA LEU A 123 -14.84 2.70 10.92
C LEU A 123 -15.62 1.46 11.37
N GLY A 124 -16.06 1.38 12.63
CA GLY A 124 -16.72 0.20 13.18
C GLY A 124 -15.82 -1.04 13.21
N LEU A 125 -14.49 -0.85 13.22
CA LEU A 125 -13.53 -1.96 13.25
C LEU A 125 -13.33 -2.47 14.69
N PRO A 126 -13.11 -3.78 14.88
CA PRO A 126 -12.80 -4.33 16.19
C PRO A 126 -11.55 -3.67 16.76
N GLN A 127 -11.55 -3.45 18.07
CA GLN A 127 -10.37 -2.92 18.76
C GLN A 127 -9.19 -3.86 18.53
N GLN A 128 -8.02 -3.29 18.26
CA GLN A 128 -6.81 -4.07 18.13
C GLN A 128 -6.42 -4.55 19.52
N GLN A 129 -6.59 -5.84 19.80
CA GLN A 129 -5.99 -6.43 20.98
C GLN A 129 -4.50 -6.11 20.96
N ALA A 130 -3.99 -5.62 22.09
CA ALA A 130 -2.61 -5.18 22.17
C ALA A 130 -1.68 -6.28 21.64
N HIS A 131 -0.67 -5.90 20.87
CA HIS A 131 0.29 -6.78 20.19
C HIS A 131 1.01 -7.79 21.13
N LYS A 132 0.72 -7.76 22.43
CA LYS A 132 1.17 -8.73 23.42
C LYS A 132 0.79 -10.16 23.08
N ASP A 133 -0.45 -10.38 22.62
CA ASP A 133 -0.95 -11.73 22.33
C ASP A 133 -0.30 -12.35 21.08
N ALA A 134 0.24 -11.53 20.18
CA ALA A 134 0.94 -12.02 18.99
C ALA A 134 2.39 -12.44 19.27
N LEU A 135 2.99 -11.94 20.35
CA LEU A 135 4.38 -12.27 20.74
C LEU A 135 4.45 -13.48 21.68
N GLU A 136 3.39 -13.77 22.45
CA GLU A 136 3.36 -14.91 23.37
C GLU A 136 3.70 -16.27 22.71
N PRO A 137 3.13 -16.62 21.54
CA PRO A 137 3.47 -17.89 20.89
C PRO A 137 4.94 -17.95 20.43
N PHE A 138 5.51 -16.81 20.07
CA PHE A 138 6.90 -16.73 19.63
C PHE A 138 7.87 -16.81 20.82
N GLU A 139 7.60 -16.11 21.91
CA GLU A 139 8.37 -16.19 23.15
C GLU A 139 8.31 -17.60 23.78
N ALA A 140 7.16 -18.25 23.74
CA ALA A 140 7.00 -19.63 24.20
C ALA A 140 7.89 -20.59 23.39
N ARG A 141 7.94 -20.44 22.07
CA ARG A 141 8.82 -21.23 21.19
C ARG A 141 10.30 -20.98 21.44
N LEU A 142 10.71 -19.73 21.69
CA LEU A 142 12.07 -19.39 22.03
C LEU A 142 12.52 -20.01 23.36
N ARG A 143 11.64 -20.01 24.38
CA ARG A 143 11.91 -20.65 25.67
C ARG A 143 12.03 -22.18 25.53
N GLU A 144 11.23 -22.81 24.67
CA GLU A 144 11.32 -24.25 24.38
C GLU A 144 12.59 -24.60 23.59
N PHE A 145 12.97 -23.77 22.63
CA PHE A 145 14.22 -23.95 21.87
C PHE A 145 15.46 -23.84 22.77
N GLY A 146 15.48 -22.85 23.66
CA GLY A 146 16.58 -22.66 24.64
C GLY A 146 16.71 -23.85 25.63
N ARG A 147 15.59 -24.49 25.97
CA ARG A 147 15.62 -25.70 26.84
C ARG A 147 16.11 -26.97 26.15
N ARG A 148 16.01 -27.05 24.83
CA ARG A 148 16.51 -28.21 24.05
C ARG A 148 17.99 -28.08 23.69
N ALA A 149 18.55 -26.88 23.82
CA ALA A 149 19.95 -26.58 23.50
C ALA A 149 20.89 -26.61 24.74
N ALA A 150 20.34 -26.80 25.93
CA ALA A 150 21.06 -26.97 27.17
C ALA A 150 21.06 -28.44 27.61
#